data_ee9396a269a4e603f5f5f672b02d915d
#
_entry.id   ee9396a269a4e603f5f5f672b02d915d
#
_cell.length_a   1.000
_cell.length_b   1.000
_cell.length_c   1.000
_cell.angle_alpha   90.00
_cell.angle_beta   90.00
_cell.angle_gamma   90.00
#
_symmetry.space_group_name_H-M   'P 1'
#
loop_
_entity.id
_entity.type
_entity.pdbx_description
1 polymer ?
#
loop_
_entity_poly.entity_id
_entity_poly.type
_entity_poly.pdbx_seq_one_letter_code
_entity_poly.pdbx_strand_id
1 'polypeptide(L)'
;AAIDPANRWYWRFQPRRLEAEVIRDAFLFTAGRLDRTLGGGPTTKVRSQDPSPENLRQNRAFYESSRRRSVYLPIIRTNVYKLFTLFDFPNPAAPTGNRTTTTVPTQALFLMNNPWMKELAEEIARKTLADHKSDDRRISHLYESLLGRVPEQADLDSAGKLLEAARERAEPGQRPEAGWESLCHAMLMSSEFLYVR
;
A
#
# COMPACT_ATOMS: atom_id res chain seq x y z
N ALA A 1 23.67 7.37 18.47
CA ALA A 1 23.11 6.10 18.95
C ALA A 1 23.76 5.63 20.26
N ALA A 2 25.09 5.71 20.40
CA ALA A 2 25.79 5.28 21.64
C ALA A 2 25.48 6.16 22.86
N ILE A 3 25.23 7.47 22.65
CA ILE A 3 25.00 8.43 23.73
C ILE A 3 23.56 8.44 24.23
N ASP A 4 22.57 8.25 23.35
CA ASP A 4 21.15 8.22 23.69
C ASP A 4 20.43 7.10 22.92
N PRO A 5 20.59 5.83 23.30
CA PRO A 5 19.94 4.73 22.63
C PRO A 5 18.39 4.78 22.74
N ALA A 6 17.89 5.35 23.83
CA ALA A 6 16.45 5.49 24.10
C ALA A 6 15.80 6.70 23.40
N ASN A 7 16.60 7.50 22.65
CA ASN A 7 16.13 8.69 21.94
C ASN A 7 15.38 9.70 22.83
N ARG A 8 15.84 9.90 24.07
CA ARG A 8 15.24 10.83 25.04
C ARG A 8 15.32 12.28 24.61
N TRP A 9 16.34 12.64 23.83
CA TRP A 9 16.59 13.99 23.33
C TRP A 9 16.15 14.18 21.87
N TYR A 10 15.32 13.24 21.35
CA TYR A 10 14.70 13.33 20.01
C TYR A 10 15.71 13.60 18.88
N TRP A 11 16.91 13.03 18.96
CA TRP A 11 17.96 13.21 17.97
C TRP A 11 17.67 12.50 16.63
N ARG A 12 16.69 11.61 16.64
CA ARG A 12 16.18 10.93 15.44
C ARG A 12 14.66 10.76 15.52
N PHE A 13 14.03 10.73 14.37
CA PHE A 13 12.64 10.29 14.29
C PHE A 13 12.57 8.77 14.53
N GLN A 14 11.63 8.32 15.34
CA GLN A 14 11.40 6.89 15.54
C GLN A 14 10.52 6.37 14.40
N PRO A 15 10.92 5.30 13.68
CA PRO A 15 10.08 4.72 12.65
C PRO A 15 8.71 4.34 13.22
N ARG A 16 7.66 4.80 12.55
CA ARG A 16 6.28 4.53 12.95
C ARG A 16 5.51 3.98 11.76
N ARG A 17 4.81 2.86 11.99
CA ARG A 17 3.94 2.31 10.96
C ARG A 17 2.80 3.28 10.66
N LEU A 18 2.45 3.41 9.40
CA LEU A 18 1.26 4.13 8.95
C LEU A 18 0.00 3.48 9.53
N GLU A 19 -1.00 4.29 9.82
CA GLU A 19 -2.32 3.82 10.21
C GLU A 19 -3.06 3.20 9.02
N ALA A 20 -4.01 2.31 9.28
CA ALA A 20 -4.71 1.53 8.26
C ALA A 20 -5.31 2.39 7.14
N GLU A 21 -5.91 3.52 7.51
CA GLU A 21 -6.51 4.48 6.58
C GLU A 21 -5.46 5.16 5.72
N VAL A 22 -4.32 5.51 6.33
CA VAL A 22 -3.19 6.14 5.64
C VAL A 22 -2.52 5.14 4.69
N ILE A 23 -2.36 3.87 5.10
CA ILE A 23 -1.85 2.80 4.24
C ILE A 23 -2.70 2.68 2.97
N ARG A 24 -4.04 2.63 3.10
CA ARG A 24 -4.92 2.57 1.94
C ARG A 24 -4.78 3.81 1.05
N ASP A 25 -4.75 4.98 1.64
CA ASP A 25 -4.64 6.24 0.91
C ASP A 25 -3.27 6.35 0.22
N ALA A 26 -2.19 5.87 0.84
CA ALA A 26 -0.86 5.80 0.24
C ALA A 26 -0.83 4.88 -0.98
N PHE A 27 -1.42 3.69 -0.91
CA PHE A 27 -1.57 2.79 -2.06
C PHE A 27 -2.30 3.45 -3.23
N LEU A 28 -3.42 4.12 -2.97
CA LEU A 28 -4.15 4.84 -4.01
C LEU A 28 -3.39 6.04 -4.55
N PHE A 29 -2.68 6.76 -3.69
CA PHE A 29 -1.88 7.92 -4.07
C PHE A 29 -0.75 7.55 -5.02
N THR A 30 0.04 6.53 -4.68
CA THR A 30 1.15 6.08 -5.51
C THR A 30 0.71 5.51 -6.86
N ALA A 31 -0.46 4.85 -6.91
CA ALA A 31 -1.07 4.44 -8.17
C ALA A 31 -1.72 5.61 -8.95
N GLY A 32 -1.77 6.83 -8.37
CA GLY A 32 -2.44 7.99 -8.98
C GLY A 32 -3.95 7.86 -9.05
N ARG A 33 -4.54 7.04 -8.17
CA ARG A 33 -5.99 6.83 -8.07
C ARG A 33 -6.66 7.67 -6.99
N LEU A 34 -5.89 8.28 -6.07
CA LEU A 34 -6.45 8.98 -4.92
C LEU A 34 -7.15 10.29 -5.33
N ASP A 35 -8.44 10.36 -5.07
CA ASP A 35 -9.20 11.60 -5.14
C ASP A 35 -8.93 12.44 -3.89
N ARG A 36 -8.24 13.56 -4.06
CA ARG A 36 -7.83 14.49 -3.00
C ARG A 36 -8.85 15.59 -2.70
N THR A 37 -10.00 15.56 -3.36
CA THR A 37 -11.07 16.55 -3.14
C THR A 37 -11.47 16.61 -1.67
N LEU A 38 -11.43 17.81 -1.10
CA LEU A 38 -11.81 18.06 0.29
C LEU A 38 -13.31 18.32 0.39
N GLY A 39 -13.88 17.95 1.55
CA GLY A 39 -15.29 18.23 1.87
C GLY A 39 -16.26 17.22 1.25
N GLY A 40 -17.55 17.53 1.32
CA GLY A 40 -18.63 16.61 0.99
C GLY A 40 -18.93 15.62 2.12
N GLY A 41 -20.15 15.07 2.12
CA GLY A 41 -20.55 14.04 3.09
C GLY A 41 -19.87 12.70 2.85
N PRO A 42 -19.94 11.76 3.81
CA PRO A 42 -19.46 10.40 3.62
C PRO A 42 -20.21 9.75 2.46
N THR A 43 -19.51 8.90 1.71
CA THR A 43 -20.13 8.17 0.60
C THR A 43 -21.11 7.14 1.17
N THR A 44 -22.41 7.36 1.02
CA THR A 44 -23.48 6.56 1.63
C THR A 44 -23.88 5.30 0.83
N LYS A 45 -23.10 4.92 -0.17
CA LYS A 45 -23.43 3.78 -1.07
C LYS A 45 -23.27 2.39 -0.44
N VAL A 46 -22.93 2.31 0.83
CA VAL A 46 -22.88 1.03 1.54
C VAL A 46 -24.28 0.58 1.87
N ARG A 47 -24.71 -0.53 1.28
CA ARG A 47 -26.13 -0.93 1.23
C ARG A 47 -26.62 -1.67 2.48
N SER A 48 -25.78 -2.33 3.27
CA SER A 48 -26.27 -3.13 4.40
C SER A 48 -25.22 -3.30 5.50
N GLN A 49 -25.70 -3.32 6.73
CA GLN A 49 -24.91 -3.72 7.91
C GLN A 49 -24.99 -5.22 8.16
N ASP A 50 -25.82 -5.95 7.44
CA ASP A 50 -25.95 -7.40 7.51
C ASP A 50 -24.67 -8.08 7.01
N PRO A 51 -24.05 -8.99 7.81
CA PRO A 51 -22.80 -9.66 7.47
C PRO A 51 -22.97 -10.86 6.52
N SER A 52 -24.02 -10.91 5.73
CA SER A 52 -24.17 -11.97 4.72
C SER A 52 -22.99 -12.00 3.74
N PRO A 53 -22.64 -13.17 3.19
CA PRO A 53 -21.50 -13.28 2.26
C PRO A 53 -21.59 -12.34 1.05
N GLU A 54 -22.81 -12.09 0.57
CA GLU A 54 -23.04 -11.16 -0.54
C GLU A 54 -22.75 -9.72 -0.15
N ASN A 55 -23.23 -9.27 1.00
CA ASN A 55 -22.96 -7.93 1.51
C ASN A 55 -21.49 -7.72 1.83
N LEU A 56 -20.80 -8.74 2.37
CA LEU A 56 -19.35 -8.71 2.61
C LEU A 56 -18.59 -8.48 1.29
N ARG A 57 -18.97 -9.18 0.22
CA ARG A 57 -18.35 -9.03 -1.10
C ARG A 57 -18.63 -7.65 -1.70
N GLN A 58 -19.87 -7.17 -1.65
CA GLN A 58 -20.25 -5.86 -2.17
C GLN A 58 -19.56 -4.72 -1.42
N ASN A 59 -19.48 -4.81 -0.10
CA ASN A 59 -18.78 -3.83 0.72
C ASN A 59 -17.28 -3.81 0.41
N ARG A 60 -16.65 -4.98 0.26
CA ARG A 60 -15.26 -5.08 -0.18
C ARG A 60 -15.04 -4.38 -1.52
N ALA A 61 -15.85 -4.71 -2.53
CA ALA A 61 -15.77 -4.09 -3.85
C ALA A 61 -15.95 -2.57 -3.79
N PHE A 62 -16.84 -2.08 -2.93
CA PHE A 62 -17.02 -0.65 -2.68
C PHE A 62 -15.75 0.01 -2.15
N TYR A 63 -15.09 -0.57 -1.12
CA TYR A 63 -13.86 0.00 -0.55
C TYR A 63 -12.69 -0.03 -1.54
N GLU A 64 -12.57 -1.09 -2.34
CA GLU A 64 -11.51 -1.25 -3.34
C GLU A 64 -11.72 -0.34 -4.55
N SER A 65 -12.96 -0.11 -4.97
CA SER A 65 -13.29 0.78 -6.10
C SER A 65 -13.32 2.27 -5.73
N SER A 66 -13.54 2.61 -4.46
CA SER A 66 -13.59 4.00 -4.03
C SER A 66 -12.22 4.67 -4.17
N ARG A 67 -12.18 5.83 -4.80
CA ARG A 67 -10.98 6.65 -4.96
C ARG A 67 -10.82 7.73 -3.90
N ARG A 68 -11.85 7.99 -3.10
CA ARG A 68 -11.82 9.00 -2.05
C ARG A 68 -10.88 8.63 -0.91
N ARG A 69 -10.35 9.65 -0.23
CA ARG A 69 -9.59 9.46 1.01
C ARG A 69 -10.39 8.65 2.01
N SER A 70 -9.71 7.80 2.75
CA SER A 70 -10.31 6.87 3.72
C SER A 70 -11.12 7.58 4.82
N VAL A 71 -10.78 8.82 5.15
CA VAL A 71 -11.53 9.65 6.12
C VAL A 71 -12.99 9.91 5.69
N TYR A 72 -13.30 9.83 4.40
CA TYR A 72 -14.65 10.00 3.87
C TYR A 72 -15.41 8.69 3.64
N LEU A 73 -14.77 7.55 3.95
CA LEU A 73 -15.42 6.26 3.79
C LEU A 73 -16.25 5.91 5.03
N PRO A 74 -17.43 5.33 4.86
CA PRO A 74 -18.24 4.87 5.98
C PRO A 74 -17.56 3.69 6.67
N ILE A 75 -17.67 3.61 8.00
CA ILE A 75 -17.23 2.46 8.76
C ILE A 75 -18.46 1.64 9.15
N ILE A 76 -18.56 0.43 8.62
CA ILE A 76 -19.62 -0.51 8.93
C ILE A 76 -19.18 -1.32 10.15
N ARG A 77 -19.81 -1.11 11.30
CA ARG A 77 -19.40 -1.71 12.59
C ARG A 77 -19.37 -3.25 12.54
N THR A 78 -20.33 -3.85 11.88
CA THR A 78 -20.47 -5.31 11.75
C THR A 78 -19.59 -5.91 10.65
N ASN A 79 -19.00 -5.07 9.78
CA ASN A 79 -18.22 -5.49 8.64
C ASN A 79 -17.14 -4.46 8.28
N VAL A 80 -16.17 -4.30 9.17
CA VAL A 80 -15.03 -3.42 8.93
C VAL A 80 -14.21 -3.95 7.74
N TYR A 81 -13.81 -3.05 6.85
CA TYR A 81 -13.00 -3.40 5.68
C TYR A 81 -11.74 -4.19 6.08
N LYS A 82 -11.48 -5.30 5.41
CA LYS A 82 -10.44 -6.27 5.77
C LYS A 82 -9.05 -5.65 5.92
N LEU A 83 -8.66 -4.75 5.03
CA LEU A 83 -7.39 -4.03 5.16
C LEU A 83 -7.32 -3.24 6.46
N PHE A 84 -8.40 -2.54 6.83
CA PHE A 84 -8.44 -1.79 8.08
C PHE A 84 -8.29 -2.71 9.29
N THR A 85 -9.01 -3.82 9.33
CA THR A 85 -8.92 -4.80 10.42
C THR A 85 -7.52 -5.40 10.54
N LEU A 86 -6.87 -5.71 9.41
CA LEU A 86 -5.52 -6.30 9.38
C LEU A 86 -4.44 -5.31 9.84
N PHE A 87 -4.64 -4.02 9.61
CA PHE A 87 -3.69 -2.98 9.98
C PHE A 87 -4.11 -2.19 11.23
N ASP A 88 -4.77 -2.87 12.17
CA ASP A 88 -5.09 -2.38 13.51
C ASP A 88 -5.99 -1.14 13.56
N PHE A 89 -6.95 -1.05 12.62
CA PHE A 89 -8.01 -0.06 12.76
C PHE A 89 -8.78 -0.28 14.08
N PRO A 90 -9.06 0.77 14.85
CA PRO A 90 -9.77 0.63 16.13
C PRO A 90 -11.12 -0.06 15.98
N ASN A 91 -11.51 -0.84 16.99
CA ASN A 91 -12.85 -1.42 17.02
C ASN A 91 -13.90 -0.29 17.10
N PRO A 92 -14.77 -0.11 16.09
CA PRO A 92 -15.73 0.98 16.07
C PRO A 92 -16.88 0.81 17.07
N ALA A 93 -16.95 -0.34 17.76
CA ALA A 93 -17.94 -0.63 18.80
C ALA A 93 -17.44 -0.30 20.23
N ALA A 94 -16.16 0.05 20.39
CA ALA A 94 -15.57 0.32 21.71
C ALA A 94 -14.70 1.60 21.69
N PRO A 95 -14.72 2.39 22.79
CA PRO A 95 -13.78 3.49 22.95
C PRO A 95 -12.34 3.00 22.93
N THR A 96 -11.47 3.69 22.18
CA THR A 96 -10.05 3.34 22.07
C THR A 96 -9.20 4.58 22.35
N GLY A 97 -8.44 4.57 23.43
CA GLY A 97 -7.58 5.69 23.84
C GLY A 97 -6.30 5.77 22.99
N ASN A 98 -5.66 4.63 22.74
CA ASN A 98 -4.48 4.51 21.89
C ASN A 98 -4.66 3.41 20.86
N ARG A 99 -4.21 3.65 19.63
CA ARG A 99 -4.18 2.61 18.59
C ARG A 99 -3.02 1.64 18.87
N THR A 100 -3.31 0.37 18.84
CA THR A 100 -2.28 -0.67 18.85
C THR A 100 -1.61 -0.72 17.50
N THR A 101 -0.35 -1.20 17.47
CA THR A 101 0.37 -1.48 16.23
C THR A 101 0.96 -2.87 16.35
N THR A 102 0.47 -3.80 15.53
CA THR A 102 0.96 -5.18 15.48
C THR A 102 1.68 -5.43 14.17
N THR A 103 2.60 -6.39 14.18
CA THR A 103 3.23 -6.94 12.97
C THR A 103 2.97 -8.42 12.96
N VAL A 104 2.06 -8.85 12.08
CA VAL A 104 1.60 -10.24 12.02
C VAL A 104 1.70 -10.79 10.59
N PRO A 105 1.96 -12.09 10.42
CA PRO A 105 2.11 -12.70 9.09
C PRO A 105 0.90 -12.50 8.16
N THR A 106 -0.30 -12.37 8.72
CA THR A 106 -1.52 -12.16 7.95
C THR A 106 -1.54 -10.83 7.19
N GLN A 107 -0.82 -9.80 7.66
CA GLN A 107 -0.64 -8.54 6.95
C GLN A 107 0.17 -8.77 5.67
N ALA A 108 1.31 -9.45 5.77
CA ALA A 108 2.13 -9.78 4.60
C ALA A 108 1.38 -10.66 3.60
N LEU A 109 0.70 -11.71 4.07
CA LEU A 109 -0.12 -12.58 3.23
C LEU A 109 -1.23 -11.83 2.50
N PHE A 110 -1.84 -10.86 3.14
CA PHE A 110 -2.84 -10.02 2.50
C PHE A 110 -2.22 -9.20 1.37
N LEU A 111 -1.11 -8.51 1.63
CA LEU A 111 -0.43 -7.69 0.62
C LEU A 111 0.05 -8.53 -0.57
N MET A 112 0.55 -9.75 -0.32
CA MET A 112 1.03 -10.66 -1.37
C MET A 112 -0.10 -11.20 -2.27
N ASN A 113 -1.26 -11.50 -1.69
CA ASN A 113 -2.28 -12.28 -2.38
C ASN A 113 -3.51 -11.47 -2.81
N ASN A 114 -3.67 -10.24 -2.33
CA ASN A 114 -4.86 -9.46 -2.65
C ASN A 114 -4.82 -8.99 -4.13
N PRO A 115 -5.84 -9.31 -4.95
CA PRO A 115 -5.92 -8.87 -6.34
C PRO A 115 -5.84 -7.35 -6.51
N TRP A 116 -6.42 -6.59 -5.59
CA TRP A 116 -6.35 -5.13 -5.62
C TRP A 116 -4.89 -4.60 -5.52
N MET A 117 -4.02 -5.25 -4.72
CA MET A 117 -2.61 -4.89 -4.65
C MET A 117 -1.89 -5.13 -5.98
N LYS A 118 -2.24 -6.22 -6.68
CA LYS A 118 -1.69 -6.53 -8.01
C LYS A 118 -2.14 -5.49 -9.04
N GLU A 119 -3.42 -5.13 -9.06
CA GLU A 119 -3.94 -4.07 -9.94
C GLU A 119 -3.22 -2.73 -9.74
N LEU A 120 -2.94 -2.35 -8.48
CA LEU A 120 -2.20 -1.12 -8.18
C LEU A 120 -0.75 -1.21 -8.69
N ALA A 121 -0.09 -2.34 -8.49
CA ALA A 121 1.27 -2.57 -8.96
C ALA A 121 1.35 -2.53 -10.50
N GLU A 122 0.41 -3.15 -11.20
CA GLU A 122 0.28 -3.09 -12.67
C GLU A 122 0.12 -1.64 -13.15
N GLU A 123 -0.70 -0.84 -12.47
CA GLU A 123 -0.90 0.55 -12.87
C GLU A 123 0.34 1.42 -12.65
N ILE A 124 1.02 1.24 -11.51
CA ILE A 124 2.29 1.94 -11.22
C ILE A 124 3.34 1.56 -12.27
N ALA A 125 3.51 0.27 -12.55
CA ALA A 125 4.45 -0.22 -13.53
C ALA A 125 4.16 0.37 -14.93
N ARG A 126 2.92 0.34 -15.38
CA ARG A 126 2.48 0.88 -16.66
C ARG A 126 2.80 2.38 -16.79
N LYS A 127 2.54 3.18 -15.75
CA LYS A 127 2.86 4.61 -15.73
C LYS A 127 4.37 4.83 -15.78
N THR A 128 5.13 4.14 -14.94
CA THR A 128 6.58 4.25 -14.90
C THR A 128 7.22 3.91 -16.25
N LEU A 129 6.71 2.88 -16.92
CA LEU A 129 7.18 2.48 -18.26
C LEU A 129 6.85 3.51 -19.34
N ALA A 130 5.71 4.17 -19.25
CA ALA A 130 5.29 5.21 -20.18
C ALA A 130 6.12 6.50 -20.01
N ASP A 131 6.39 6.89 -18.76
CA ASP A 131 7.03 8.17 -18.44
C ASP A 131 8.56 8.16 -18.56
N HIS A 132 9.20 7.00 -18.43
CA HIS A 132 10.66 6.86 -18.40
C HIS A 132 11.17 5.83 -19.39
N LYS A 133 12.30 6.17 -20.07
CA LYS A 133 12.85 5.36 -21.17
C LYS A 133 13.92 4.35 -20.72
N SER A 134 14.71 4.67 -19.70
CA SER A 134 15.78 3.79 -19.21
C SER A 134 15.42 3.11 -17.90
N ASP A 135 15.91 1.90 -17.69
CA ASP A 135 15.61 1.11 -16.50
C ASP A 135 16.13 1.79 -15.22
N ASP A 136 17.31 2.41 -15.25
CA ASP A 136 17.85 3.16 -14.10
C ASP A 136 16.94 4.33 -13.70
N ARG A 137 16.41 5.07 -14.67
CA ARG A 137 15.47 6.16 -14.41
C ARG A 137 14.14 5.65 -13.87
N ARG A 138 13.67 4.52 -14.37
CA ARG A 138 12.45 3.85 -13.89
C ARG A 138 12.61 3.41 -12.44
N ILE A 139 13.71 2.75 -12.11
CA ILE A 139 14.01 2.31 -10.75
C ILE A 139 14.13 3.52 -9.82
N SER A 140 14.91 4.55 -10.21
CA SER A 140 15.05 5.78 -9.41
C SER A 140 13.69 6.44 -9.14
N HIS A 141 12.86 6.57 -10.18
CA HIS A 141 11.50 7.11 -10.03
C HIS A 141 10.63 6.30 -9.06
N LEU A 142 10.69 4.96 -9.12
CA LEU A 142 9.96 4.11 -8.19
C LEU A 142 10.41 4.32 -6.74
N TYR A 143 11.71 4.38 -6.48
CA TYR A 143 12.23 4.65 -5.13
C TYR A 143 11.82 6.02 -4.61
N GLU A 144 11.92 7.06 -5.43
CA GLU A 144 11.52 8.42 -5.08
C GLU A 144 10.01 8.52 -4.83
N SER A 145 9.19 7.94 -5.71
CA SER A 145 7.72 8.06 -5.64
C SER A 145 7.07 7.15 -4.60
N LEU A 146 7.60 5.95 -4.37
CA LEU A 146 7.03 4.97 -3.44
C LEU A 146 7.67 5.07 -2.04
N LEU A 147 8.98 5.27 -1.97
CA LEU A 147 9.74 5.20 -0.72
C LEU A 147 10.29 6.57 -0.26
N GLY A 148 10.12 7.62 -1.08
CA GLY A 148 10.51 8.98 -0.74
C GLY A 148 12.02 9.22 -0.63
N ARG A 149 12.85 8.38 -1.25
CA ARG A 149 14.31 8.51 -1.24
C ARG A 149 14.94 8.13 -2.58
N VAL A 150 16.13 8.61 -2.81
CA VAL A 150 16.96 8.18 -3.94
C VAL A 150 17.46 6.75 -3.66
N PRO A 151 17.49 5.85 -4.67
CA PRO A 151 18.05 4.51 -4.50
C PRO A 151 19.57 4.56 -4.30
N GLU A 152 20.07 3.69 -3.45
CA GLU A 152 21.50 3.39 -3.33
C GLU A 152 21.93 2.38 -4.40
N GLN A 153 23.25 2.19 -4.60
CA GLN A 153 23.73 1.22 -5.57
C GLN A 153 23.21 -0.21 -5.31
N ALA A 154 23.13 -0.60 -4.05
CA ALA A 154 22.58 -1.90 -3.65
C ALA A 154 21.10 -2.09 -4.02
N ASP A 155 20.33 -1.00 -4.00
CA ASP A 155 18.93 -1.00 -4.42
C ASP A 155 18.81 -1.20 -5.93
N LEU A 156 19.63 -0.48 -6.71
CA LEU A 156 19.69 -0.60 -8.17
C LEU A 156 20.07 -2.03 -8.58
N ASP A 157 21.09 -2.59 -7.94
CA ASP A 157 21.55 -3.96 -8.19
C ASP A 157 20.47 -5.01 -7.86
N SER A 158 19.75 -4.80 -6.76
CA SER A 158 18.68 -5.71 -6.33
C SER A 158 17.48 -5.65 -7.27
N ALA A 159 17.06 -4.46 -7.66
CA ALA A 159 15.99 -4.26 -8.62
C ALA A 159 16.38 -4.82 -10.01
N GLY A 160 17.60 -4.57 -10.46
CA GLY A 160 18.13 -5.12 -11.70
C GLY A 160 18.10 -6.64 -11.73
N LYS A 161 18.60 -7.30 -10.70
CA LYS A 161 18.55 -8.78 -10.56
C LYS A 161 17.13 -9.33 -10.61
N LEU A 162 16.17 -8.66 -9.96
CA LEU A 162 14.77 -9.08 -10.00
C LEU A 162 14.22 -8.99 -11.42
N LEU A 163 14.49 -7.89 -12.13
CA LEU A 163 14.04 -7.69 -13.50
C LEU A 163 14.68 -8.68 -14.48
N GLU A 164 15.97 -8.98 -14.32
CA GLU A 164 16.67 -10.01 -15.10
C GLU A 164 16.07 -11.39 -14.85
N ALA A 165 15.89 -11.80 -13.59
CA ALA A 165 15.28 -13.07 -13.24
C ALA A 165 13.83 -13.19 -13.76
N ALA A 166 13.09 -12.08 -13.79
CA ALA A 166 11.75 -12.06 -14.37
C ALA A 166 11.77 -12.24 -15.89
N ARG A 167 12.76 -11.63 -16.58
CA ARG A 167 12.95 -11.79 -18.03
C ARG A 167 13.35 -13.23 -18.41
N GLU A 168 14.26 -13.84 -17.63
CA GLU A 168 14.69 -15.22 -17.86
C GLU A 168 13.57 -16.25 -17.67
N ARG A 169 12.66 -16.01 -16.75
CA ARG A 169 11.52 -16.88 -16.44
C ARG A 169 10.28 -16.61 -17.29
N ALA A 170 10.33 -15.58 -18.14
CA ALA A 170 9.19 -15.20 -18.96
C ALA A 170 8.87 -16.30 -19.97
N GLU A 171 7.64 -16.82 -19.92
CA GLU A 171 7.14 -17.79 -20.90
C GLU A 171 6.81 -17.09 -22.23
N PRO A 172 6.82 -17.82 -23.35
CA PRO A 172 6.38 -17.29 -24.64
C PRO A 172 4.95 -16.73 -24.54
N GLY A 173 4.78 -15.44 -24.80
CA GLY A 173 3.49 -14.74 -24.69
C GLY A 173 3.27 -13.99 -23.38
N GLN A 174 4.16 -14.09 -22.42
CA GLN A 174 4.10 -13.28 -21.19
C GLN A 174 4.41 -11.81 -21.51
N ARG A 175 3.67 -10.90 -20.86
CA ARG A 175 3.86 -9.46 -21.05
C ARG A 175 5.24 -9.02 -20.57
N PRO A 176 5.99 -8.20 -21.36
CA PRO A 176 7.31 -7.69 -20.95
C PRO A 176 7.28 -6.89 -19.64
N GLU A 177 6.09 -6.35 -19.31
CA GLU A 177 5.87 -5.53 -18.12
C GLU A 177 5.81 -6.34 -16.81
N ALA A 178 5.63 -7.67 -16.87
CA ALA A 178 5.41 -8.52 -15.68
C ALA A 178 6.54 -8.43 -14.64
N GLY A 179 7.78 -8.22 -15.08
CA GLY A 179 8.92 -7.97 -14.18
C GLY A 179 8.76 -6.65 -13.40
N TRP A 180 8.32 -5.60 -14.07
CA TRP A 180 8.06 -4.30 -13.45
C TRP A 180 6.86 -4.32 -12.50
N GLU A 181 5.81 -5.05 -12.87
CA GLU A 181 4.65 -5.30 -12.01
C GLU A 181 5.09 -5.99 -10.70
N SER A 182 5.96 -7.01 -10.82
CA SER A 182 6.53 -7.72 -9.68
C SER A 182 7.40 -6.82 -8.79
N LEU A 183 8.24 -5.95 -9.39
CA LEU A 183 9.05 -4.99 -8.66
C LEU A 183 8.18 -3.98 -7.90
N CYS A 184 7.20 -3.38 -8.57
CA CYS A 184 6.26 -2.46 -7.93
C CYS A 184 5.50 -3.13 -6.78
N HIS A 185 5.04 -4.36 -6.98
CA HIS A 185 4.35 -5.13 -5.95
C HIS A 185 5.26 -5.41 -4.75
N ALA A 186 6.51 -5.82 -4.97
CA ALA A 186 7.49 -6.04 -3.91
C ALA A 186 7.76 -4.75 -3.10
N MET A 187 7.88 -3.60 -3.77
CA MET A 187 8.07 -2.31 -3.10
C MET A 187 6.85 -1.90 -2.26
N LEU A 188 5.63 -2.07 -2.78
CA LEU A 188 4.40 -1.79 -2.02
C LEU A 188 4.24 -2.67 -0.76
N MET A 189 4.76 -3.91 -0.80
CA MET A 189 4.74 -4.83 0.34
C MET A 189 5.87 -4.59 1.35
N SER A 190 6.85 -3.76 1.02
CA SER A 190 8.02 -3.55 1.85
C SER A 190 7.68 -2.87 3.17
N SER A 191 8.44 -3.17 4.21
CA SER A 191 8.34 -2.43 5.48
C SER A 191 8.69 -0.95 5.30
N GLU A 192 9.53 -0.63 4.32
CA GLU A 192 9.92 0.75 4.05
C GLU A 192 8.74 1.59 3.55
N PHE A 193 7.83 1.01 2.75
CA PHE A 193 6.60 1.67 2.33
C PHE A 193 5.61 1.86 3.48
N LEU A 194 5.54 0.90 4.40
CA LEU A 194 4.56 0.91 5.49
C LEU A 194 4.95 1.76 6.71
N TYR A 195 6.21 2.19 6.80
CA TYR A 195 6.74 2.94 7.93
C TYR A 195 7.26 4.31 7.51
N VAL A 196 6.89 5.34 8.27
CA VAL A 196 7.52 6.67 8.17
C VAL A 196 8.80 6.67 9.01
N ARG A 197 9.88 7.13 8.41
CA ARG A 197 11.20 7.29 9.05
C ARG A 197 11.56 8.75 9.20
#